data_08b763065daa30b256c46f9ed3bad7c9
#
_entry.id   08b763065daa30b256c46f9ed3bad7c9
#
_cell.length_a   1.000
_cell.length_b   1.000
_cell.length_c   1.000
_cell.angle_alpha   90.00
_cell.angle_beta   90.00
_cell.angle_gamma   90.00
#
_symmetry.space_group_name_H-M   'P 1'
#
loop_
_entity.id
_entity.type
_entity.pdbx_description
1 polymer ?
#
loop_
_entity_poly.entity_id
_entity_poly.type
_entity_poly.pdbx_seq_one_letter_code
_entity_poly.pdbx_strand_id
1 'polypeptide(L)'
;IIPDNVGGRFSVLTPVGLLPIAVAGISIRELVAGAVSMEKATDVSVPFAENMAEIYAATRNELYKSGKKVEILANFHPKLHYIAEWWKQLYGESEGKDGKGIFPASVDLTTDLHSMGQWIQDGERTIFETVISVEEPNHKVVVPTDEANLDGLNFLAGKRVDEVNKMAELGTQLAHVDGGVPNLKITMPEVSPYYIGQLFYFFERACGISGYMLGVN
;
A
#
# COMPACT_ATOMS: atom_id res chain seq x y z
N ILE A 1 26.65 10.03 -8.41
CA ILE A 1 26.19 10.02 -9.81
C ILE A 1 24.78 9.48 -9.80
N ILE A 2 23.86 10.20 -10.41
CA ILE A 2 22.48 9.74 -10.61
C ILE A 2 22.46 8.93 -11.90
N PRO A 3 21.91 7.70 -11.89
CA PRO A 3 21.76 6.92 -13.13
C PRO A 3 20.87 7.66 -14.13
N ASP A 4 21.29 7.74 -15.38
CA ASP A 4 20.53 8.39 -16.45
C ASP A 4 19.51 7.47 -17.13
N ASN A 5 19.59 6.17 -16.84
CA ASN A 5 18.73 5.12 -17.37
C ASN A 5 17.64 4.65 -16.39
N VAL A 6 17.46 5.34 -15.24
CA VAL A 6 16.40 5.06 -14.28
C VAL A 6 15.42 6.21 -14.25
N GLY A 7 14.17 5.96 -14.64
CA GLY A 7 13.09 6.95 -14.59
C GLY A 7 12.78 7.41 -13.17
N GLY A 8 12.33 8.67 -13.03
CA GLY A 8 12.11 9.31 -11.72
C GLY A 8 11.27 8.48 -10.75
N ARG A 9 10.15 7.92 -11.19
CA ARG A 9 9.26 7.10 -10.36
C ARG A 9 9.86 5.77 -9.87
N PHE A 10 10.93 5.28 -10.50
CA PHE A 10 11.72 4.10 -10.10
C PHE A 10 13.01 4.48 -9.37
N SER A 11 13.23 5.75 -9.03
CA SER A 11 14.54 6.22 -8.58
C SER A 11 14.72 6.23 -7.05
N VAL A 12 13.72 5.81 -6.29
CA VAL A 12 13.77 5.85 -4.81
C VAL A 12 14.93 5.03 -4.23
N LEU A 13 15.28 3.91 -4.86
CA LEU A 13 16.40 3.04 -4.47
C LEU A 13 17.75 3.44 -5.11
N THR A 14 17.80 4.58 -5.80
CA THR A 14 19.02 5.18 -6.34
C THR A 14 19.51 6.33 -5.43
N PRO A 15 20.65 6.97 -5.73
CA PRO A 15 21.09 8.15 -4.97
C PRO A 15 20.06 9.28 -4.86
N VAL A 16 19.07 9.33 -5.77
CA VAL A 16 17.99 10.32 -5.74
C VAL A 16 17.15 10.19 -4.44
N GLY A 17 16.76 8.98 -4.09
CA GLY A 17 16.02 8.73 -2.84
C GLY A 17 16.93 8.44 -1.65
N LEU A 18 18.00 7.66 -1.85
CA LEU A 18 18.86 7.22 -0.75
C LEU A 18 19.60 8.37 -0.04
N LEU A 19 19.98 9.44 -0.77
CA LEU A 19 20.67 10.57 -0.15
C LEU A 19 19.77 11.32 0.85
N PRO A 20 18.57 11.79 0.49
CA PRO A 20 17.70 12.45 1.47
C PRO A 20 17.25 11.53 2.59
N ILE A 21 17.03 10.23 2.34
CA ILE A 21 16.72 9.23 3.36
C ILE A 21 17.87 9.12 4.38
N ALA A 22 19.11 9.07 3.91
CA ALA A 22 20.28 9.04 4.79
C ALA A 22 20.43 10.34 5.60
N VAL A 23 20.18 11.49 4.99
CA VAL A 23 20.21 12.80 5.69
C VAL A 23 19.13 12.88 6.77
N ALA A 24 17.97 12.24 6.53
CA ALA A 24 16.91 12.11 7.54
C ALA A 24 17.25 11.14 8.70
N GLY A 25 18.42 10.50 8.67
CA GLY A 25 18.87 9.58 9.72
C GLY A 25 18.26 8.18 9.62
N ILE A 26 17.61 7.86 8.50
CA ILE A 26 17.02 6.54 8.26
C ILE A 26 18.08 5.59 7.68
N SER A 27 18.10 4.34 8.14
CA SER A 27 19.07 3.33 7.71
C SER A 27 18.88 2.93 6.25
N ILE A 28 19.64 3.53 5.34
CA ILE A 28 19.65 3.12 3.93
C ILE A 28 20.18 1.70 3.72
N ARG A 29 21.00 1.17 4.66
CA ARG A 29 21.49 -0.21 4.59
C ARG A 29 20.36 -1.22 4.80
N GLU A 30 19.51 -0.98 5.79
CA GLU A 30 18.34 -1.81 6.03
C GLU A 30 17.34 -1.71 4.88
N LEU A 31 17.09 -0.49 4.38
CA LEU A 31 16.19 -0.26 3.27
C LEU A 31 16.64 -1.03 2.01
N VAL A 32 17.91 -0.93 1.65
CA VAL A 32 18.48 -1.69 0.50
C VAL A 32 18.47 -3.19 0.77
N ALA A 33 18.77 -3.63 2.01
CA ALA A 33 18.70 -5.05 2.36
C ALA A 33 17.27 -5.62 2.20
N GLY A 34 16.25 -4.83 2.56
CA GLY A 34 14.84 -5.18 2.32
C GLY A 34 14.55 -5.32 0.83
N ALA A 35 14.98 -4.35 0.02
CA ALA A 35 14.80 -4.39 -1.44
C ALA A 35 15.46 -5.64 -2.06
N VAL A 36 16.71 -5.95 -1.69
CA VAL A 36 17.43 -7.15 -2.15
C VAL A 36 16.74 -8.45 -1.71
N SER A 37 16.16 -8.46 -0.51
CA SER A 37 15.36 -9.61 -0.06
C SER A 37 14.13 -9.82 -0.94
N MET A 38 13.42 -8.75 -1.28
CA MET A 38 12.24 -8.81 -2.14
C MET A 38 12.61 -9.12 -3.60
N GLU A 39 13.74 -8.62 -4.10
CA GLU A 39 14.28 -9.00 -5.40
C GLU A 39 14.37 -10.52 -5.54
N LYS A 40 14.97 -11.18 -4.54
CA LYS A 40 15.12 -12.64 -4.53
C LYS A 40 13.77 -13.36 -4.42
N ALA A 41 12.86 -12.84 -3.62
CA ALA A 41 11.54 -13.44 -3.43
C ALA A 41 10.62 -13.28 -4.64
N THR A 42 10.94 -12.37 -5.56
CA THR A 42 10.16 -12.08 -6.76
C THR A 42 10.95 -12.29 -8.05
N ASP A 43 12.09 -13.00 -7.97
CA ASP A 43 12.89 -13.34 -9.14
C ASP A 43 12.09 -14.20 -10.14
N VAL A 44 12.43 -14.11 -11.42
CA VAL A 44 11.77 -14.86 -12.49
C VAL A 44 11.90 -16.39 -12.36
N SER A 45 12.83 -16.88 -11.55
CA SER A 45 12.97 -18.30 -11.23
C SER A 45 12.02 -18.78 -10.13
N VAL A 46 11.38 -17.86 -9.41
CA VAL A 46 10.39 -18.18 -8.37
C VAL A 46 9.08 -18.63 -9.04
N PRO A 47 8.52 -19.80 -8.68
CA PRO A 47 7.27 -20.25 -9.26
C PRO A 47 6.14 -19.23 -9.07
N PHE A 48 5.28 -19.06 -10.07
CA PHE A 48 4.18 -18.09 -10.04
C PHE A 48 3.36 -18.15 -8.73
N ALA A 49 3.04 -19.35 -8.25
CA ALA A 49 2.24 -19.52 -7.01
C ALA A 49 2.93 -19.01 -5.73
N GLU A 50 4.24 -18.73 -5.80
CA GLU A 50 5.06 -18.24 -4.69
C GLU A 50 5.55 -16.79 -4.93
N ASN A 51 5.44 -16.30 -6.18
CA ASN A 51 5.89 -14.98 -6.57
C ASN A 51 4.79 -13.94 -6.35
N MET A 52 4.84 -13.27 -5.21
CA MET A 52 3.80 -12.31 -4.82
C MET A 52 3.68 -11.11 -5.76
N ALA A 53 4.75 -10.70 -6.45
CA ALA A 53 4.69 -9.59 -7.41
C ALA A 53 3.94 -10.01 -8.69
N GLU A 54 4.15 -11.23 -9.17
CA GLU A 54 3.43 -11.78 -10.31
C GLU A 54 1.95 -12.03 -9.98
N ILE A 55 1.66 -12.58 -8.79
CA ILE A 55 0.28 -12.80 -8.32
C ILE A 55 -0.47 -11.47 -8.26
N TYR A 56 0.14 -10.45 -7.64
CA TYR A 56 -0.47 -9.13 -7.53
C TYR A 56 -0.72 -8.50 -8.90
N ALA A 57 0.28 -8.49 -9.78
CA ALA A 57 0.16 -7.95 -11.14
C ALA A 57 -0.91 -8.69 -11.96
N ALA A 58 -0.96 -10.03 -11.88
CA ALA A 58 -1.96 -10.83 -12.57
C ALA A 58 -3.36 -10.54 -12.05
N THR A 59 -3.54 -10.50 -10.72
CA THR A 59 -4.85 -10.21 -10.11
C THR A 59 -5.36 -8.83 -10.51
N ARG A 60 -4.52 -7.80 -10.49
CA ARG A 60 -4.86 -6.45 -10.95
C ARG A 60 -5.34 -6.46 -12.41
N ASN A 61 -4.62 -7.15 -13.28
CA ASN A 61 -4.96 -7.23 -14.69
C ASN A 61 -6.26 -7.99 -14.94
N GLU A 62 -6.56 -9.05 -14.20
CA GLU A 62 -7.85 -9.74 -14.28
C GLU A 62 -9.01 -8.87 -13.76
N LEU A 63 -8.79 -8.13 -12.68
CA LEU A 63 -9.76 -7.15 -12.19
C LEU A 63 -10.02 -6.05 -13.24
N TYR A 64 -8.96 -5.54 -13.89
CA TYR A 64 -9.09 -4.57 -14.98
C TYR A 64 -9.92 -5.11 -16.15
N LYS A 65 -9.67 -6.34 -16.57
CA LYS A 65 -10.44 -7.01 -17.65
C LYS A 65 -11.90 -7.21 -17.24
N SER A 66 -12.17 -7.45 -15.95
CA SER A 66 -13.54 -7.57 -15.42
C SER A 66 -14.26 -6.25 -15.25
N GLY A 67 -13.64 -5.12 -15.62
CA GLY A 67 -14.24 -3.78 -15.57
C GLY A 67 -13.86 -2.94 -14.36
N LYS A 68 -12.98 -3.42 -13.48
CA LYS A 68 -12.44 -2.63 -12.37
C LYS A 68 -11.35 -1.70 -12.89
N LYS A 69 -11.65 -0.41 -13.00
CA LYS A 69 -10.78 0.58 -13.66
C LYS A 69 -9.98 1.45 -12.68
N VAL A 70 -10.31 1.39 -11.41
CA VAL A 70 -9.68 2.18 -10.37
C VAL A 70 -9.19 1.24 -9.27
N GLU A 71 -7.92 1.35 -8.91
CA GLU A 71 -7.37 0.73 -7.71
C GLU A 71 -7.20 1.77 -6.62
N ILE A 72 -7.71 1.48 -5.43
CA ILE A 72 -7.57 2.33 -4.26
C ILE A 72 -6.58 1.67 -3.30
N LEU A 73 -5.39 2.28 -3.15
CA LEU A 73 -4.45 1.88 -2.12
C LEU A 73 -4.90 2.47 -0.79
N ALA A 74 -5.39 1.61 0.10
CA ALA A 74 -5.90 2.01 1.41
C ALA A 74 -4.88 1.71 2.50
N ASN A 75 -4.61 2.66 3.36
CA ASN A 75 -3.75 2.45 4.53
C ASN A 75 -4.42 2.97 5.80
N PHE A 76 -4.15 2.29 6.93
CA PHE A 76 -4.61 2.64 8.26
C PHE A 76 -3.46 3.17 9.14
N HIS A 77 -2.30 3.43 8.53
CA HIS A 77 -1.10 3.88 9.22
C HIS A 77 -0.61 5.20 8.62
N PRO A 78 -0.72 6.35 9.34
CA PRO A 78 -0.45 7.68 8.78
C PRO A 78 0.94 7.86 8.17
N LYS A 79 1.95 7.09 8.63
CA LYS A 79 3.32 7.15 8.07
C LYS A 79 3.40 6.62 6.64
N LEU A 80 2.39 5.89 6.16
CA LEU A 80 2.36 5.34 4.80
C LEU A 80 1.76 6.29 3.77
N HIS A 81 1.25 7.45 4.19
CA HIS A 81 0.67 8.44 3.28
C HIS A 81 1.55 8.72 2.05
N TYR A 82 2.80 9.12 2.27
CA TYR A 82 3.71 9.43 1.14
C TYR A 82 4.18 8.19 0.35
N ILE A 83 4.07 7.01 0.92
CA ILE A 83 4.25 5.76 0.15
C ILE A 83 3.10 5.62 -0.86
N ALA A 84 1.87 5.91 -0.46
CA ALA A 84 0.73 5.91 -1.38
C ALA A 84 0.84 7.00 -2.45
N GLU A 85 1.34 8.20 -2.12
CA GLU A 85 1.61 9.26 -3.10
C GLU A 85 2.65 8.83 -4.15
N TRP A 86 3.78 8.22 -3.72
CA TRP A 86 4.76 7.64 -4.63
C TRP A 86 4.16 6.51 -5.47
N TRP A 87 3.37 5.63 -4.88
CA TRP A 87 2.72 4.52 -5.57
C TRP A 87 1.78 5.01 -6.69
N LYS A 88 1.05 6.09 -6.46
CA LYS A 88 0.22 6.74 -7.50
C LYS A 88 1.05 7.19 -8.70
N GLN A 89 2.20 7.82 -8.46
CA GLN A 89 3.11 8.21 -9.53
C GLN A 89 3.66 7.00 -10.26
N LEU A 90 4.10 5.98 -9.51
CA LEU A 90 4.67 4.76 -10.08
C LEU A 90 3.71 4.12 -11.08
N TYR A 91 2.48 3.85 -10.67
CA TYR A 91 1.50 3.19 -11.52
C TYR A 91 0.88 4.13 -12.57
N GLY A 92 0.55 5.34 -12.20
CA GLY A 92 -0.06 6.33 -13.09
C GLY A 92 0.79 6.62 -14.33
N GLU A 93 2.08 6.89 -14.12
CA GLU A 93 3.00 7.15 -15.24
C GLU A 93 3.43 5.88 -16.00
N SER A 94 3.39 4.72 -15.35
CA SER A 94 3.79 3.48 -16.01
C SER A 94 2.68 2.85 -16.83
N GLU A 95 1.45 2.83 -16.33
CA GLU A 95 0.32 2.13 -16.93
C GLU A 95 -0.64 3.03 -17.71
N GLY A 96 -0.74 4.33 -17.37
CA GLY A 96 -1.66 5.28 -17.99
C GLY A 96 -1.24 5.70 -19.39
N LYS A 97 -1.22 4.76 -20.34
CA LYS A 97 -0.75 4.95 -21.71
C LYS A 97 -1.69 4.28 -22.71
N ASP A 98 -1.68 4.73 -23.94
CA ASP A 98 -2.43 4.11 -25.05
C ASP A 98 -3.93 3.92 -24.77
N GLY A 99 -4.54 4.81 -23.98
CA GLY A 99 -5.94 4.68 -23.57
C GLY A 99 -6.21 3.51 -22.62
N LYS A 100 -5.18 2.95 -21.99
CA LYS A 100 -5.25 1.84 -21.04
C LYS A 100 -4.77 2.29 -19.66
N GLY A 101 -4.82 1.36 -18.72
CA GLY A 101 -4.29 1.48 -17.37
C GLY A 101 -5.36 1.51 -16.29
N ILE A 102 -4.96 1.08 -15.11
CA ILE A 102 -5.77 1.16 -13.89
C ILE A 102 -5.47 2.50 -13.25
N PHE A 103 -6.50 3.29 -12.96
CA PHE A 103 -6.32 4.59 -12.31
C PHE A 103 -5.92 4.39 -10.84
N PRO A 104 -4.74 4.86 -10.42
CA PRO A 104 -4.27 4.70 -9.05
C PRO A 104 -4.83 5.82 -8.18
N ALA A 105 -5.62 5.46 -7.17
CA ALA A 105 -6.09 6.35 -6.12
C ALA A 105 -5.57 5.88 -4.76
N SER A 106 -5.65 6.72 -3.74
CA SER A 106 -5.32 6.32 -2.37
C SER A 106 -6.24 6.96 -1.35
N VAL A 107 -6.40 6.31 -0.20
CA VAL A 107 -7.15 6.81 0.96
C VAL A 107 -6.40 6.54 2.24
N ASP A 108 -6.48 7.51 3.17
CA ASP A 108 -5.94 7.40 4.52
C ASP A 108 -7.08 7.13 5.50
N LEU A 109 -7.21 5.90 5.89
CA LEU A 109 -8.28 5.48 6.79
C LEU A 109 -7.80 5.57 8.27
N THR A 110 -8.66 5.94 9.22
CA THR A 110 -10.13 6.06 9.09
C THR A 110 -10.62 7.44 8.63
N THR A 111 -9.74 8.43 8.43
CA THR A 111 -10.12 9.81 8.08
C THR A 111 -10.98 9.85 6.82
N ASP A 112 -10.57 9.17 5.77
CA ASP A 112 -11.26 9.17 4.48
C ASP A 112 -12.56 8.34 4.44
N LEU A 113 -12.92 7.66 5.52
CA LEU A 113 -14.28 7.11 5.66
C LEU A 113 -15.33 8.22 5.63
N HIS A 114 -14.97 9.44 6.09
CA HIS A 114 -15.83 10.61 6.07
C HIS A 114 -15.82 11.39 4.75
N SER A 115 -15.05 10.94 3.77
CA SER A 115 -14.96 11.54 2.43
C SER A 115 -15.27 10.51 1.34
N MET A 116 -14.45 9.48 1.22
CA MET A 116 -14.52 8.46 0.16
C MET A 116 -15.32 7.22 0.57
N GLY A 117 -15.52 7.00 1.88
CA GLY A 117 -16.14 5.78 2.38
C GLY A 117 -17.52 5.48 1.80
N GLN A 118 -18.38 6.50 1.67
CA GLN A 118 -19.69 6.33 1.06
C GLN A 118 -19.61 5.87 -0.40
N TRP A 119 -18.69 6.48 -1.18
CA TRP A 119 -18.54 6.12 -2.58
C TRP A 119 -17.94 4.72 -2.77
N ILE A 120 -16.97 4.35 -1.94
CA ILE A 120 -16.40 3.01 -1.95
C ILE A 120 -17.47 1.97 -1.58
N GLN A 121 -18.27 2.24 -0.54
CA GLN A 121 -19.29 1.31 -0.05
C GLN A 121 -20.46 1.14 -1.02
N ASP A 122 -20.93 2.19 -1.68
CA ASP A 122 -22.21 2.19 -2.40
C ASP A 122 -22.18 2.92 -3.76
N GLY A 123 -21.02 3.34 -4.25
CA GLY A 123 -20.84 3.95 -5.57
C GLY A 123 -20.74 2.91 -6.70
N GLU A 124 -20.25 3.32 -7.85
CA GLU A 124 -20.05 2.42 -8.98
C GLU A 124 -19.06 1.30 -8.69
N ARG A 125 -19.37 0.09 -9.11
CA ARG A 125 -18.53 -1.10 -8.90
C ARG A 125 -17.34 -1.19 -9.87
N THR A 126 -16.75 -0.05 -10.23
CA THR A 126 -15.56 0.05 -11.11
C THR A 126 -14.23 0.02 -10.35
N ILE A 127 -14.27 -0.08 -9.04
CA ILE A 127 -13.11 -0.05 -8.15
C ILE A 127 -12.77 -1.43 -7.58
N PHE A 128 -11.53 -1.54 -7.11
CA PHE A 128 -11.07 -2.54 -6.14
C PHE A 128 -10.08 -1.88 -5.18
N GLU A 129 -9.84 -2.50 -4.04
CA GLU A 129 -8.93 -1.98 -3.03
C GLU A 129 -7.71 -2.88 -2.87
N THR A 130 -6.59 -2.24 -2.52
CA THR A 130 -5.40 -2.90 -1.98
C THR A 130 -5.09 -2.29 -0.61
N VAL A 131 -5.28 -3.03 0.46
CA VAL A 131 -5.05 -2.57 1.83
C VAL A 131 -3.63 -2.92 2.27
N ILE A 132 -2.86 -1.93 2.72
CA ILE A 132 -1.60 -2.16 3.43
C ILE A 132 -1.90 -2.28 4.92
N SER A 133 -1.70 -3.47 5.44
CA SER A 133 -1.97 -3.84 6.83
C SER A 133 -0.66 -4.00 7.59
N VAL A 134 -0.43 -3.19 8.63
CA VAL A 134 0.75 -3.29 9.51
C VAL A 134 0.38 -4.14 10.73
N GLU A 135 1.18 -5.17 11.03
CA GLU A 135 0.88 -6.09 12.13
C GLU A 135 1.27 -5.53 13.50
N GLU A 136 2.51 -5.07 13.63
CA GLU A 136 3.03 -4.54 14.90
C GLU A 136 3.26 -3.03 14.82
N PRO A 137 2.74 -2.27 15.79
CA PRO A 137 2.98 -0.82 15.83
C PRO A 137 4.38 -0.52 16.34
N ASN A 138 4.98 0.59 15.87
CA ASN A 138 6.24 1.07 16.41
C ASN A 138 6.15 1.52 17.88
N HIS A 139 4.96 1.92 18.32
CA HIS A 139 4.69 2.37 19.69
C HIS A 139 3.34 1.85 20.17
N LYS A 140 3.28 1.42 21.41
CA LYS A 140 2.06 0.94 22.06
C LYS A 140 1.52 2.04 22.98
N VAL A 141 0.39 2.60 22.61
CA VAL A 141 -0.32 3.62 23.40
C VAL A 141 -1.60 3.01 23.92
N VAL A 142 -1.81 3.08 25.24
CA VAL A 142 -3.01 2.56 25.89
C VAL A 142 -3.96 3.71 26.17
N VAL A 143 -5.24 3.53 25.90
CA VAL A 143 -6.29 4.52 26.18
C VAL A 143 -6.43 4.64 27.72
N PRO A 144 -6.23 5.83 28.29
CA PRO A 144 -6.40 6.03 29.73
C PRO A 144 -7.87 6.02 30.14
N THR A 145 -8.15 5.83 31.43
CA THR A 145 -9.47 6.11 31.98
C THR A 145 -9.60 7.59 32.29
N ASP A 146 -10.72 8.20 31.93
CA ASP A 146 -11.09 9.56 32.36
C ASP A 146 -12.21 9.47 33.42
N GLU A 147 -11.97 10.01 34.62
CA GLU A 147 -12.97 9.97 35.71
C GLU A 147 -14.26 10.69 35.34
N ALA A 148 -14.18 11.76 34.56
CA ALA A 148 -15.34 12.53 34.13
C ALA A 148 -16.11 11.89 32.98
N ASN A 149 -15.45 11.02 32.19
CA ASN A 149 -16.01 10.32 31.03
C ASN A 149 -16.84 11.22 30.11
N LEU A 150 -16.34 12.45 29.85
CA LEU A 150 -17.09 13.47 29.12
C LEU A 150 -17.36 13.10 27.66
N ASP A 151 -16.47 12.31 27.07
CA ASP A 151 -16.60 11.81 25.69
C ASP A 151 -17.34 10.46 25.60
N GLY A 152 -17.64 9.82 26.72
CA GLY A 152 -18.30 8.52 26.79
C GLY A 152 -17.40 7.35 26.34
N LEU A 153 -16.08 7.53 26.20
CA LEU A 153 -15.17 6.55 25.61
C LEU A 153 -14.47 5.64 26.63
N ASN A 154 -14.82 5.68 27.92
CA ASN A 154 -14.22 4.81 28.94
C ASN A 154 -14.38 3.29 28.65
N PHE A 155 -15.28 2.90 27.75
CA PHE A 155 -15.37 1.50 27.31
C PHE A 155 -14.13 1.05 26.51
N LEU A 156 -13.31 2.00 26.01
CA LEU A 156 -12.02 1.74 25.36
C LEU A 156 -10.84 1.77 26.35
N ALA A 157 -11.04 2.21 27.59
CA ALA A 157 -9.98 2.30 28.58
C ALA A 157 -9.27 0.95 28.77
N GLY A 158 -7.94 0.99 28.83
CA GLY A 158 -7.10 -0.20 28.89
C GLY A 158 -6.85 -0.90 27.56
N LYS A 159 -7.54 -0.56 26.49
CA LYS A 159 -7.26 -1.07 25.13
C LYS A 159 -6.12 -0.28 24.47
N ARG A 160 -5.37 -0.91 23.62
CA ARG A 160 -4.36 -0.25 22.80
C ARG A 160 -4.99 0.49 21.62
N VAL A 161 -4.49 1.67 21.28
CA VAL A 161 -4.98 2.47 20.15
C VAL A 161 -4.82 1.71 18.82
N ASP A 162 -3.70 0.99 18.64
CA ASP A 162 -3.47 0.18 17.46
C ASP A 162 -4.44 -1.01 17.34
N GLU A 163 -4.86 -1.61 18.46
CA GLU A 163 -5.88 -2.66 18.46
C GLU A 163 -7.26 -2.11 18.03
N VAL A 164 -7.63 -0.93 18.49
CA VAL A 164 -8.85 -0.25 18.05
C VAL A 164 -8.79 0.05 16.56
N ASN A 165 -7.67 0.58 16.09
CA ASN A 165 -7.45 0.85 14.66
C ASN A 165 -7.49 -0.44 13.82
N LYS A 166 -6.95 -1.54 14.34
CA LYS A 166 -6.97 -2.85 13.65
C LYS A 166 -8.39 -3.40 13.51
N MET A 167 -9.25 -3.17 14.51
CA MET A 167 -10.68 -3.52 14.41
C MET A 167 -11.40 -2.65 13.37
N ALA A 168 -11.06 -1.37 13.27
CA ALA A 168 -11.57 -0.49 12.22
C ALA A 168 -11.11 -0.96 10.83
N GLU A 169 -9.84 -1.35 10.66
CA GLU A 169 -9.32 -1.94 9.42
C GLU A 169 -10.14 -3.17 9.02
N LEU A 170 -10.30 -4.11 9.93
CA LEU A 170 -11.04 -5.35 9.67
C LEU A 170 -12.51 -5.08 9.32
N GLY A 171 -13.19 -4.25 10.11
CA GLY A 171 -14.60 -3.92 9.88
C GLY A 171 -14.81 -3.23 8.54
N THR A 172 -13.94 -2.30 8.17
CA THR A 172 -13.99 -1.60 6.86
C THR A 172 -13.78 -2.57 5.70
N GLN A 173 -12.76 -3.43 5.77
CA GLN A 173 -12.50 -4.42 4.72
C GLN A 173 -13.70 -5.35 4.52
N LEU A 174 -14.28 -5.87 5.61
CA LEU A 174 -15.46 -6.73 5.55
C LEU A 174 -16.66 -6.01 4.91
N ALA A 175 -16.93 -4.78 5.34
CA ALA A 175 -18.04 -3.99 4.79
C ALA A 175 -17.88 -3.72 3.30
N HIS A 176 -16.67 -3.36 2.84
CA HIS A 176 -16.41 -3.09 1.43
C HIS A 176 -16.51 -4.37 0.58
N VAL A 177 -16.01 -5.52 1.08
CA VAL A 177 -16.15 -6.81 0.40
C VAL A 177 -17.62 -7.21 0.31
N ASP A 178 -18.40 -7.09 1.37
CA ASP A 178 -19.83 -7.35 1.39
C ASP A 178 -20.59 -6.41 0.43
N GLY A 179 -20.10 -5.17 0.26
CA GLY A 179 -20.56 -4.21 -0.73
C GLY A 179 -20.16 -4.53 -2.18
N GLY A 180 -19.42 -5.60 -2.43
CA GLY A 180 -18.98 -6.04 -3.77
C GLY A 180 -17.73 -5.33 -4.29
N VAL A 181 -16.90 -4.78 -3.40
CA VAL A 181 -15.58 -4.23 -3.74
C VAL A 181 -14.52 -5.28 -3.50
N PRO A 182 -13.86 -5.83 -4.54
CA PRO A 182 -12.75 -6.75 -4.36
C PRO A 182 -11.63 -6.10 -3.54
N ASN A 183 -11.08 -6.84 -2.60
CA ASN A 183 -10.08 -6.35 -1.68
C ASN A 183 -8.85 -7.24 -1.67
N LEU A 184 -7.69 -6.68 -2.00
CA LEU A 184 -6.38 -7.30 -1.86
C LEU A 184 -5.76 -6.83 -0.55
N LYS A 185 -4.95 -7.67 0.07
CA LYS A 185 -4.27 -7.32 1.33
C LYS A 185 -2.78 -7.59 1.22
N ILE A 186 -1.99 -6.55 1.49
CA ILE A 186 -0.55 -6.64 1.66
C ILE A 186 -0.27 -6.51 3.16
N THR A 187 0.25 -7.58 3.76
CA THR A 187 0.59 -7.59 5.17
C THR A 187 2.06 -7.24 5.35
N MET A 188 2.34 -6.22 6.14
CA MET A 188 3.67 -5.77 6.50
C MET A 188 3.86 -5.99 8.01
N PRO A 189 4.92 -6.71 8.46
CA PRO A 189 5.12 -7.01 9.87
C PRO A 189 5.21 -5.76 10.76
N GLU A 190 5.95 -4.75 10.31
CA GLU A 190 6.13 -3.46 11.01
C GLU A 190 6.56 -2.37 10.03
N VAL A 191 6.45 -1.10 10.43
CA VAL A 191 7.02 0.01 9.65
C VAL A 191 8.48 0.20 10.04
N SER A 192 9.39 -0.43 9.29
CA SER A 192 10.83 -0.28 9.43
C SER A 192 11.49 -0.01 8.08
N PRO A 193 12.72 0.51 8.03
CA PRO A 193 13.43 0.71 6.76
C PRO A 193 13.52 -0.57 5.93
N TYR A 194 13.70 -1.71 6.57
CA TYR A 194 13.80 -3.00 5.89
C TYR A 194 12.49 -3.34 5.15
N TYR A 195 11.34 -3.29 5.84
CA TYR A 195 10.04 -3.64 5.21
C TYR A 195 9.57 -2.58 4.22
N ILE A 196 9.93 -1.31 4.42
CA ILE A 196 9.69 -0.27 3.41
C ILE A 196 10.53 -0.53 2.15
N GLY A 197 11.78 -0.98 2.30
CA GLY A 197 12.61 -1.39 1.16
C GLY A 197 12.01 -2.57 0.39
N GLN A 198 11.46 -3.57 1.09
CA GLN A 198 10.72 -4.66 0.46
C GLN A 198 9.50 -4.14 -0.31
N LEU A 199 8.73 -3.22 0.29
CA LEU A 199 7.52 -2.67 -0.31
C LEU A 199 7.82 -1.87 -1.59
N PHE A 200 8.89 -1.06 -1.59
CA PHE A 200 9.34 -0.35 -2.79
C PHE A 200 9.65 -1.32 -3.92
N TYR A 201 10.51 -2.28 -3.68
CA TYR A 201 10.90 -3.23 -4.73
C TYR A 201 9.73 -4.08 -5.21
N PHE A 202 8.86 -4.52 -4.30
CA PHE A 202 7.64 -5.24 -4.62
C PHE A 202 6.76 -4.47 -5.61
N PHE A 203 6.45 -3.21 -5.31
CA PHE A 203 5.61 -2.40 -6.19
C PHE A 203 6.30 -2.05 -7.52
N GLU A 204 7.60 -1.75 -7.52
CA GLU A 204 8.36 -1.52 -8.75
C GLU A 204 8.34 -2.75 -9.66
N ARG A 205 8.58 -3.93 -9.09
CA ARG A 205 8.56 -5.20 -9.82
C ARG A 205 7.16 -5.52 -10.36
N ALA A 206 6.15 -5.44 -9.51
CA ALA A 206 4.76 -5.70 -9.88
C ALA A 206 4.25 -4.71 -10.92
N CYS A 207 4.63 -3.45 -10.83
CA CYS A 207 4.28 -2.42 -11.81
C CYS A 207 4.87 -2.73 -13.19
N GLY A 208 6.14 -3.14 -13.25
CA GLY A 208 6.76 -3.56 -14.50
C GLY A 208 6.04 -4.74 -15.14
N ILE A 209 5.76 -5.79 -14.35
CA ILE A 209 5.02 -6.97 -14.83
C ILE A 209 3.61 -6.57 -15.31
N SER A 210 2.89 -5.76 -14.53
CA SER A 210 1.54 -5.30 -14.87
C SER A 210 1.53 -4.48 -16.16
N GLY A 211 2.50 -3.60 -16.37
CA GLY A 211 2.64 -2.84 -17.62
C GLY A 211 2.79 -3.74 -18.85
N TYR A 212 3.63 -4.77 -18.75
CA TYR A 212 3.75 -5.77 -19.83
C TYR A 212 2.44 -6.53 -20.07
N MET A 213 1.73 -6.91 -19.02
CA MET A 213 0.44 -7.60 -19.14
C MET A 213 -0.65 -6.71 -19.77
N LEU A 214 -0.63 -5.40 -19.53
CA LEU A 214 -1.50 -4.41 -20.18
C LEU A 214 -1.09 -4.14 -21.63
N GLY A 215 0.12 -4.52 -22.03
CA GLY A 215 0.69 -4.23 -23.33
C GLY A 215 0.94 -2.74 -23.54
N VAL A 216 1.47 -2.08 -22.52
CA VAL A 216 1.94 -0.69 -22.55
C VAL A 216 3.47 -0.62 -22.38
N ASN A 217 4.09 0.42 -22.95
CA ASN A 217 5.54 0.68 -22.88
C ASN A 217 5.83 2.02 -22.21
#